data_a949f1f45a1c0e7d1a74c6d73732b910
#
_entry.id   a949f1f45a1c0e7d1a74c6d73732b910
#
_cell.length_a   1.000
_cell.length_b   1.000
_cell.length_c   1.000
_cell.angle_alpha   90.00
_cell.angle_beta   90.00
_cell.angle_gamma   90.00
#
_symmetry.space_group_name_H-M   'P 1'
#
loop_
_entity.id
_entity.type
_entity.pdbx_description
1 polymer ?
#
loop_
_entity_poly.entity_id
_entity_poly.type
_entity_poly.pdbx_seq_one_letter_code
_entity_poly.pdbx_strand_id
1 'polypeptide(L)'
;MTDMPPIHPTDLPALAAGVDPAARPLLARAADPDPAVRRIAVFELADLGDPELVPAFLALLGHDADAAVRREAALALAAWEQPEAIEALCAALLDADVGVREAAAQSLSELKDPASGDTLRRWAGRPEPFVARAVLRALRELRHADAYEPALAALDSDDAELRLEAVAVLGWLKDPRALPAVAVLATGDTRAEVRRAAAGALGFSGDQRDAGPVVEALLAALSDPAWQVREEAATTLGKLRAAAAVAALGTALEDPYWQVRLRATRALGLIGERSAGAGIAALLTYAISNLRKEAALALGELRDPAWLEALGAALEDGDPEVRKAVRIAIRQIEEARP
;
A
#
# COMPACT_ATOMS: atom_id res chain seq x y z
N MET A 1 6.04 -31.98 20.00
CA MET A 1 5.31 -30.87 20.59
C MET A 1 4.46 -31.45 21.71
N THR A 2 4.78 -31.17 22.96
CA THR A 2 4.00 -31.56 24.13
C THR A 2 2.70 -30.79 24.11
N ASP A 3 1.61 -31.51 23.94
CA ASP A 3 0.25 -30.98 23.97
C ASP A 3 -0.06 -30.54 25.44
N MET A 4 0.44 -29.36 25.82
CA MET A 4 0.06 -28.77 27.10
C MET A 4 -1.40 -28.28 26.97
N PRO A 5 -2.26 -28.62 27.94
CA PRO A 5 -3.62 -28.10 27.93
C PRO A 5 -3.60 -26.57 27.96
N PRO A 6 -4.58 -25.90 27.33
CA PRO A 6 -4.64 -24.44 27.32
C PRO A 6 -4.72 -23.91 28.77
N ILE A 7 -3.84 -22.95 29.09
CA ILE A 7 -3.83 -22.29 30.39
C ILE A 7 -5.07 -21.39 30.47
N HIS A 8 -5.86 -21.52 31.54
CA HIS A 8 -7.00 -20.66 31.78
C HIS A 8 -6.55 -19.40 32.56
N PRO A 9 -7.19 -18.22 32.41
CA PRO A 9 -6.85 -17.01 33.17
C PRO A 9 -6.81 -17.19 34.70
N THR A 10 -7.56 -18.13 35.23
CA THR A 10 -7.54 -18.50 36.68
C THR A 10 -6.23 -19.18 37.10
N ASP A 11 -5.49 -19.75 36.15
CA ASP A 11 -4.27 -20.52 36.41
C ASP A 11 -2.98 -19.69 36.26
N LEU A 12 -3.12 -18.38 35.91
CA LEU A 12 -1.98 -17.48 35.73
C LEU A 12 -1.03 -17.41 36.94
N PRO A 13 -1.52 -17.43 38.21
CA PRO A 13 -0.61 -17.48 39.35
C PRO A 13 0.31 -18.69 39.39
N ALA A 14 -0.07 -19.81 38.74
CA ALA A 14 0.77 -21.00 38.66
C ALA A 14 2.03 -20.80 37.77
N LEU A 15 2.01 -19.83 36.86
CA LEU A 15 3.18 -19.46 36.03
C LEU A 15 4.28 -18.75 36.84
N ALA A 16 3.96 -18.30 38.07
CA ALA A 16 4.87 -17.50 38.89
C ALA A 16 6.20 -18.20 39.24
N ALA A 17 6.30 -19.51 39.06
CA ALA A 17 7.50 -20.29 39.42
C ALA A 17 8.67 -20.08 38.43
N GLY A 18 8.38 -19.75 37.16
CA GLY A 18 9.39 -19.63 36.09
C GLY A 18 9.72 -18.19 35.69
N VAL A 19 9.00 -17.19 36.17
CA VAL A 19 9.09 -15.80 35.70
C VAL A 19 9.90 -14.91 36.67
N ASP A 20 10.29 -13.73 36.19
CA ASP A 20 10.91 -12.68 37.00
C ASP A 20 10.10 -12.44 38.31
N PRO A 21 10.75 -12.30 39.47
CA PRO A 21 10.07 -11.96 40.73
C PRO A 21 9.15 -10.74 40.66
N ALA A 22 9.48 -9.75 39.81
CA ALA A 22 8.65 -8.56 39.60
C ALA A 22 7.31 -8.89 38.90
N ALA A 23 7.25 -9.93 38.09
CA ALA A 23 6.04 -10.34 37.38
C ALA A 23 5.02 -11.06 38.30
N ARG A 24 5.47 -11.68 39.40
CA ARG A 24 4.58 -12.47 40.27
C ARG A 24 3.37 -11.73 40.82
N PRO A 25 3.53 -10.52 41.40
CA PRO A 25 2.36 -9.76 41.88
C PRO A 25 1.46 -9.32 40.71
N LEU A 26 2.02 -9.08 39.54
CA LEU A 26 1.26 -8.71 38.34
C LEU A 26 0.44 -9.87 37.79
N LEU A 27 0.99 -11.09 37.77
CA LEU A 27 0.24 -12.31 37.40
C LEU A 27 -0.95 -12.56 38.33
N ALA A 28 -0.81 -12.29 39.63
CA ALA A 28 -1.92 -12.38 40.56
C ALA A 28 -3.01 -11.34 40.25
N ARG A 29 -2.63 -10.09 39.88
CA ARG A 29 -3.55 -9.03 39.44
C ARG A 29 -4.18 -9.32 38.09
N ALA A 30 -3.50 -10.02 37.20
CA ALA A 30 -4.04 -10.44 35.91
C ALA A 30 -5.13 -11.53 36.03
N ALA A 31 -5.31 -12.10 37.22
CA ALA A 31 -6.42 -13.01 37.60
C ALA A 31 -7.47 -12.34 38.48
N ASP A 32 -7.44 -11.01 38.71
CA ASP A 32 -8.38 -10.27 39.54
C ASP A 32 -9.80 -10.35 38.95
N PRO A 33 -10.86 -10.38 39.80
CA PRO A 33 -12.25 -10.31 39.36
C PRO A 33 -12.56 -9.05 38.52
N ASP A 34 -11.94 -7.90 38.83
CA ASP A 34 -12.15 -6.63 38.15
C ASP A 34 -11.36 -6.61 36.82
N PRO A 35 -12.02 -6.50 35.65
CA PRO A 35 -11.36 -6.44 34.36
C PRO A 35 -10.43 -5.22 34.20
N ALA A 36 -10.71 -4.10 34.86
CA ALA A 36 -9.85 -2.93 34.82
C ALA A 36 -8.49 -3.23 35.50
N VAL A 37 -8.51 -3.96 36.62
CA VAL A 37 -7.29 -4.41 37.31
C VAL A 37 -6.49 -5.39 36.40
N ARG A 38 -7.20 -6.37 35.81
CA ARG A 38 -6.55 -7.34 34.90
C ARG A 38 -5.89 -6.64 33.71
N ARG A 39 -6.60 -5.71 33.06
CA ARG A 39 -6.07 -4.96 31.90
C ARG A 39 -4.81 -4.18 32.24
N ILE A 40 -4.81 -3.47 33.40
CA ILE A 40 -3.62 -2.72 33.84
C ILE A 40 -2.47 -3.70 34.13
N ALA A 41 -2.74 -4.84 34.73
CA ALA A 41 -1.72 -5.85 34.99
C ALA A 41 -1.10 -6.41 33.68
N VAL A 42 -1.90 -6.62 32.62
CA VAL A 42 -1.40 -7.03 31.29
C VAL A 42 -0.46 -5.99 30.72
N PHE A 43 -0.83 -4.71 30.79
CA PHE A 43 0.02 -3.62 30.32
C PHE A 43 1.37 -3.58 31.07
N GLU A 44 1.31 -3.65 32.41
CA GLU A 44 2.52 -3.67 33.26
C GLU A 44 3.38 -4.94 33.04
N LEU A 45 2.77 -6.09 32.76
CA LEU A 45 3.49 -7.33 32.40
C LEU A 45 4.19 -7.22 31.05
N ALA A 46 3.55 -6.57 30.06
CA ALA A 46 4.15 -6.37 28.75
C ALA A 46 5.43 -5.52 28.81
N ASP A 47 5.46 -4.50 29.69
CA ASP A 47 6.62 -3.64 29.89
C ASP A 47 7.86 -4.39 30.44
N LEU A 48 7.68 -5.55 31.08
CA LEU A 48 8.79 -6.35 31.59
C LEU A 48 9.60 -7.04 30.47
N GLY A 49 9.01 -7.26 29.29
CA GLY A 49 9.67 -7.88 28.16
C GLY A 49 10.17 -9.32 28.43
N ASP A 50 9.55 -10.03 29.38
CA ASP A 50 9.94 -11.40 29.76
C ASP A 50 9.25 -12.44 28.86
N PRO A 51 9.98 -13.25 28.07
CA PRO A 51 9.39 -14.26 27.20
C PRO A 51 8.59 -15.34 27.93
N GLU A 52 8.89 -15.59 29.20
CA GLU A 52 8.16 -16.54 30.03
C GLU A 52 6.72 -16.09 30.33
N LEU A 53 6.37 -14.81 30.01
CA LEU A 53 5.02 -14.27 30.15
C LEU A 53 4.12 -14.52 28.92
N VAL A 54 4.66 -14.94 27.79
CA VAL A 54 3.89 -15.24 26.56
C VAL A 54 2.71 -16.19 26.85
N PRO A 55 2.84 -17.29 27.60
CA PRO A 55 1.71 -18.15 27.95
C PRO A 55 0.59 -17.42 28.69
N ALA A 56 0.91 -16.42 29.51
CA ALA A 56 -0.12 -15.60 30.20
C ALA A 56 -0.89 -14.72 29.20
N PHE A 57 -0.20 -14.08 28.26
CA PHE A 57 -0.86 -13.27 27.23
C PHE A 57 -1.72 -14.13 26.30
N LEU A 58 -1.27 -15.32 25.93
CA LEU A 58 -2.05 -16.29 25.16
C LEU A 58 -3.34 -16.69 25.87
N ALA A 59 -3.25 -16.99 27.16
CA ALA A 59 -4.40 -17.37 27.99
C ALA A 59 -5.43 -16.23 28.08
N LEU A 60 -4.97 -14.99 28.32
CA LEU A 60 -5.83 -13.83 28.42
C LEU A 60 -6.46 -13.47 27.07
N LEU A 61 -5.70 -13.50 25.98
CA LEU A 61 -6.24 -13.26 24.64
C LEU A 61 -7.32 -14.27 24.25
N GLY A 62 -7.09 -15.55 24.54
CA GLY A 62 -8.00 -16.61 24.13
C GLY A 62 -9.24 -16.77 25.02
N HIS A 63 -9.17 -16.38 26.30
CA HIS A 63 -10.17 -16.84 27.27
C HIS A 63 -10.69 -15.75 28.23
N ASP A 64 -10.13 -14.53 28.25
CA ASP A 64 -10.68 -13.50 29.14
C ASP A 64 -12.09 -13.09 28.69
N ALA A 65 -13.00 -12.97 29.65
CA ALA A 65 -14.38 -12.59 29.37
C ALA A 65 -14.50 -11.13 28.87
N ASP A 66 -13.59 -10.25 29.31
CA ASP A 66 -13.61 -8.83 28.98
C ASP A 66 -12.81 -8.53 27.72
N ALA A 67 -13.43 -7.86 26.76
CA ALA A 67 -12.82 -7.53 25.49
C ALA A 67 -11.62 -6.56 25.62
N ALA A 68 -11.64 -5.65 26.62
CA ALA A 68 -10.53 -4.72 26.81
C ALA A 68 -9.27 -5.44 27.32
N VAL A 69 -9.43 -6.51 28.10
CA VAL A 69 -8.33 -7.38 28.54
C VAL A 69 -7.78 -8.19 27.36
N ARG A 70 -8.66 -8.81 26.55
CA ARG A 70 -8.24 -9.53 25.34
C ARG A 70 -7.50 -8.61 24.37
N ARG A 71 -8.01 -7.38 24.19
CA ARG A 71 -7.37 -6.38 23.33
C ARG A 71 -5.96 -6.04 23.84
N GLU A 72 -5.79 -5.82 25.13
CA GLU A 72 -4.49 -5.50 25.74
C GLU A 72 -3.51 -6.66 25.57
N ALA A 73 -3.98 -7.92 25.75
CA ALA A 73 -3.19 -9.12 25.53
C ALA A 73 -2.76 -9.28 24.05
N ALA A 74 -3.65 -8.91 23.10
CA ALA A 74 -3.29 -8.89 21.68
C ALA A 74 -2.16 -7.90 21.39
N LEU A 75 -2.21 -6.70 21.98
CA LEU A 75 -1.15 -5.68 21.83
C LEU A 75 0.16 -6.14 22.50
N ALA A 76 0.07 -6.77 23.68
CA ALA A 76 1.25 -7.30 24.38
C ALA A 76 1.98 -8.36 23.53
N LEU A 77 1.25 -9.18 22.75
CA LEU A 77 1.82 -10.20 21.88
C LEU A 77 2.54 -9.66 20.64
N ALA A 78 2.40 -8.36 20.31
CA ALA A 78 3.11 -7.76 19.18
C ALA A 78 4.65 -7.86 19.27
N ALA A 79 5.19 -7.99 20.47
CA ALA A 79 6.63 -8.13 20.70
C ALA A 79 7.17 -9.57 20.46
N TRP A 80 6.27 -10.54 20.20
CA TRP A 80 6.60 -11.96 20.20
C TRP A 80 6.22 -12.64 18.89
N GLU A 81 7.21 -13.24 18.24
CA GLU A 81 7.05 -13.84 16.90
C GLU A 81 7.11 -15.40 16.92
N GLN A 82 6.92 -16.01 18.08
CA GLN A 82 6.78 -17.46 18.14
C GLN A 82 5.49 -17.91 17.42
N PRO A 83 5.49 -19.08 16.77
CA PRO A 83 4.35 -19.58 16.02
C PRO A 83 3.03 -19.57 16.82
N GLU A 84 3.10 -19.85 18.12
CA GLU A 84 1.94 -19.87 19.02
C GLU A 84 1.33 -18.47 19.22
N ALA A 85 2.17 -17.43 19.32
CA ALA A 85 1.73 -16.05 19.44
C ALA A 85 1.06 -15.57 18.14
N ILE A 86 1.65 -15.87 16.99
CA ILE A 86 1.10 -15.54 15.69
C ILE A 86 -0.22 -16.27 15.45
N GLU A 87 -0.31 -17.55 15.78
CA GLU A 87 -1.54 -18.36 15.67
C GLU A 87 -2.66 -17.79 16.53
N ALA A 88 -2.36 -17.37 17.77
CA ALA A 88 -3.33 -16.76 18.67
C ALA A 88 -3.81 -15.39 18.16
N LEU A 89 -2.89 -14.56 17.62
CA LEU A 89 -3.25 -13.29 16.99
C LEU A 89 -4.12 -13.51 15.75
N CYS A 90 -3.80 -14.49 14.91
CA CYS A 90 -4.64 -14.85 13.77
C CYS A 90 -6.04 -15.32 14.22
N ALA A 91 -6.13 -16.13 15.26
CA ALA A 91 -7.42 -16.55 15.83
C ALA A 91 -8.22 -15.36 16.37
N ALA A 92 -7.54 -14.39 16.99
CA ALA A 92 -8.16 -13.16 17.51
C ALA A 92 -8.71 -12.22 16.41
N LEU A 93 -8.32 -12.39 15.14
CA LEU A 93 -8.98 -11.72 14.02
C LEU A 93 -10.46 -12.13 13.85
N LEU A 94 -10.88 -13.21 14.48
CA LEU A 94 -12.27 -13.71 14.51
C LEU A 94 -13.00 -13.33 15.79
N ASP A 95 -12.38 -12.57 16.69
CA ASP A 95 -13.02 -12.15 17.95
C ASP A 95 -14.35 -11.43 17.72
N ALA A 96 -15.29 -11.60 18.62
CA ALA A 96 -16.58 -10.91 18.55
C ALA A 96 -16.44 -9.39 18.64
N ASP A 97 -15.48 -8.91 19.44
CA ASP A 97 -15.21 -7.49 19.63
C ASP A 97 -14.30 -6.92 18.51
N VAL A 98 -14.73 -5.79 17.95
CA VAL A 98 -14.00 -5.14 16.85
C VAL A 98 -12.63 -4.63 17.29
N GLY A 99 -12.51 -4.11 18.51
CA GLY A 99 -11.26 -3.58 19.04
C GLY A 99 -10.20 -4.66 19.27
N VAL A 100 -10.64 -5.89 19.62
CA VAL A 100 -9.74 -7.05 19.70
C VAL A 100 -9.25 -7.45 18.31
N ARG A 101 -10.16 -7.53 17.32
CA ARG A 101 -9.77 -7.83 15.93
C ARG A 101 -8.77 -6.82 15.38
N GLU A 102 -9.01 -5.52 15.61
CA GLU A 102 -8.13 -4.45 15.15
C GLU A 102 -6.76 -4.48 15.84
N ALA A 103 -6.71 -4.74 17.14
CA ALA A 103 -5.45 -4.90 17.88
C ALA A 103 -4.65 -6.09 17.37
N ALA A 104 -5.29 -7.23 17.14
CA ALA A 104 -4.64 -8.39 16.56
C ALA A 104 -4.09 -8.11 15.15
N ALA A 105 -4.88 -7.44 14.29
CA ALA A 105 -4.44 -7.05 12.96
C ALA A 105 -3.25 -6.08 12.98
N GLN A 106 -3.24 -5.12 13.93
CA GLN A 106 -2.13 -4.22 14.14
C GLN A 106 -0.88 -5.01 14.55
N SER A 107 -0.96 -5.87 15.55
CA SER A 107 0.16 -6.66 16.05
C SER A 107 0.75 -7.56 14.97
N LEU A 108 -0.09 -8.17 14.14
CA LEU A 108 0.38 -8.95 12.98
C LEU A 108 1.10 -8.09 11.92
N SER A 109 0.73 -6.82 11.77
CA SER A 109 1.40 -5.92 10.82
C SER A 109 2.78 -5.42 11.29
N GLU A 110 3.10 -5.62 12.56
CA GLU A 110 4.38 -5.22 13.17
C GLU A 110 5.44 -6.33 13.16
N LEU A 111 5.09 -7.54 12.71
CA LEU A 111 6.01 -8.68 12.57
C LEU A 111 7.19 -8.33 11.65
N LYS A 112 8.36 -8.84 11.98
CA LYS A 112 9.62 -8.55 11.26
C LYS A 112 10.40 -9.80 10.85
N ASP A 113 10.19 -10.92 11.55
CA ASP A 113 10.84 -12.19 11.21
C ASP A 113 10.15 -12.81 9.99
N PRO A 114 10.85 -13.01 8.86
CA PRO A 114 10.29 -13.68 7.69
C PRO A 114 9.72 -15.07 7.98
N ALA A 115 10.24 -15.81 8.99
CA ALA A 115 9.73 -17.10 9.40
C ALA A 115 8.27 -17.06 9.90
N SER A 116 7.82 -15.89 10.37
CA SER A 116 6.42 -15.65 10.77
C SER A 116 5.44 -15.87 9.61
N GLY A 117 5.91 -15.69 8.38
CA GLY A 117 5.12 -15.90 7.16
C GLY A 117 4.62 -17.35 7.01
N ASP A 118 5.35 -18.35 7.51
CA ASP A 118 4.95 -19.75 7.46
C ASP A 118 3.66 -20.04 8.27
N THR A 119 3.45 -19.31 9.36
CA THR A 119 2.20 -19.39 10.13
C THR A 119 1.09 -18.59 9.44
N LEU A 120 1.37 -17.37 9.02
CA LEU A 120 0.41 -16.49 8.37
C LEU A 120 -0.20 -17.09 7.09
N ARG A 121 0.59 -17.73 6.24
CA ARG A 121 0.09 -18.31 4.98
C ARG A 121 -1.04 -19.33 5.18
N ARG A 122 -1.10 -20.01 6.32
CA ARG A 122 -2.19 -20.95 6.65
C ARG A 122 -3.53 -20.24 6.85
N TRP A 123 -3.49 -18.96 7.19
CA TRP A 123 -4.65 -18.11 7.42
C TRP A 123 -5.03 -17.27 6.20
N ALA A 124 -4.15 -17.15 5.21
CA ALA A 124 -4.35 -16.26 4.06
C ALA A 124 -5.53 -16.66 3.15
N GLY A 125 -5.92 -17.95 3.14
CA GLY A 125 -7.05 -18.47 2.38
C GLY A 125 -8.38 -18.49 3.14
N ARG A 126 -8.49 -17.82 4.29
CA ARG A 126 -9.73 -17.81 5.08
C ARG A 126 -10.83 -17.02 4.35
N PRO A 127 -12.09 -17.49 4.43
CA PRO A 127 -13.20 -16.87 3.73
C PRO A 127 -13.63 -15.52 4.33
N GLU A 128 -13.27 -15.25 5.58
CA GLU A 128 -13.61 -14.00 6.25
C GLU A 128 -12.76 -12.83 5.71
N PRO A 129 -13.37 -11.81 5.05
CA PRO A 129 -12.59 -10.76 4.37
C PRO A 129 -11.65 -9.98 5.29
N PHE A 130 -12.06 -9.73 6.53
CA PHE A 130 -11.22 -9.04 7.51
C PHE A 130 -9.96 -9.84 7.84
N VAL A 131 -10.09 -11.15 8.03
CA VAL A 131 -8.97 -12.06 8.32
C VAL A 131 -8.01 -12.10 7.13
N ALA A 132 -8.54 -12.40 5.93
CA ALA A 132 -7.73 -12.47 4.71
C ALA A 132 -6.97 -11.16 4.47
N ARG A 133 -7.62 -10.00 4.64
CA ARG A 133 -7.00 -8.68 4.50
C ARG A 133 -5.88 -8.44 5.52
N ALA A 134 -6.12 -8.72 6.80
CA ALA A 134 -5.13 -8.54 7.86
C ALA A 134 -3.88 -9.42 7.61
N VAL A 135 -4.11 -10.68 7.24
CA VAL A 135 -3.04 -11.63 6.95
C VAL A 135 -2.25 -11.25 5.69
N LEU A 136 -2.94 -10.85 4.60
CA LEU A 136 -2.27 -10.38 3.38
C LEU A 136 -1.41 -9.14 3.65
N ARG A 137 -1.90 -8.21 4.47
CA ARG A 137 -1.12 -7.04 4.90
C ARG A 137 0.13 -7.44 5.66
N ALA A 138 0.01 -8.34 6.64
CA ALA A 138 1.16 -8.85 7.40
C ALA A 138 2.19 -9.54 6.50
N LEU A 139 1.76 -10.39 5.58
CA LEU A 139 2.63 -11.04 4.60
C LEU A 139 3.34 -10.03 3.68
N ARG A 140 2.66 -8.93 3.31
CA ARG A 140 3.26 -7.85 2.52
C ARG A 140 4.34 -7.12 3.32
N GLU A 141 4.08 -6.76 4.59
CA GLU A 141 5.08 -6.10 5.45
C GLU A 141 6.31 -6.99 5.67
N LEU A 142 6.11 -8.30 5.84
CA LEU A 142 7.19 -9.30 5.91
C LEU A 142 7.88 -9.56 4.56
N ARG A 143 7.35 -9.04 3.46
CA ARG A 143 7.86 -9.30 2.11
C ARG A 143 7.84 -10.78 1.74
N HIS A 144 6.83 -11.49 2.16
CA HIS A 144 6.76 -12.94 1.99
C HIS A 144 6.22 -13.33 0.61
N ALA A 145 6.97 -14.14 -0.14
CA ALA A 145 6.61 -14.52 -1.51
C ALA A 145 5.32 -15.35 -1.60
N ASP A 146 5.02 -16.15 -0.58
CA ASP A 146 3.80 -16.99 -0.53
C ASP A 146 2.50 -16.16 -0.42
N ALA A 147 2.59 -14.83 -0.31
CA ALA A 147 1.44 -13.95 -0.44
C ALA A 147 0.83 -13.93 -1.85
N TYR A 148 1.56 -14.41 -2.88
CA TYR A 148 1.14 -14.31 -4.28
C TYR A 148 -0.19 -15.01 -4.55
N GLU A 149 -0.27 -16.32 -4.30
CA GLU A 149 -1.48 -17.11 -4.61
C GLU A 149 -2.72 -16.65 -3.81
N PRO A 150 -2.62 -16.40 -2.48
CA PRO A 150 -3.75 -15.83 -1.73
C PRO A 150 -4.18 -14.45 -2.24
N ALA A 151 -3.23 -13.58 -2.60
CA ALA A 151 -3.56 -12.26 -3.13
C ALA A 151 -4.21 -12.36 -4.50
N LEU A 152 -3.74 -13.27 -5.37
CA LEU A 152 -4.35 -13.50 -6.67
C LEU A 152 -5.81 -13.97 -6.53
N ALA A 153 -6.07 -14.93 -5.63
CA ALA A 153 -7.42 -15.40 -5.35
C ALA A 153 -8.32 -14.29 -4.74
N ALA A 154 -7.77 -13.40 -3.95
CA ALA A 154 -8.50 -12.31 -3.30
C ALA A 154 -8.94 -11.19 -4.27
N LEU A 155 -8.41 -11.15 -5.51
CA LEU A 155 -8.88 -10.22 -6.54
C LEU A 155 -10.34 -10.44 -6.94
N ASP A 156 -10.86 -11.66 -6.78
CA ASP A 156 -12.24 -12.02 -7.10
C ASP A 156 -13.21 -11.88 -5.90
N SER A 157 -12.75 -11.34 -4.77
CA SER A 157 -13.57 -11.14 -3.57
C SER A 157 -14.69 -10.11 -3.80
N ASP A 158 -15.86 -10.33 -3.20
CA ASP A 158 -16.93 -9.34 -3.14
C ASP A 158 -16.56 -8.11 -2.28
N ASP A 159 -15.62 -8.28 -1.32
CA ASP A 159 -15.14 -7.20 -0.46
C ASP A 159 -14.09 -6.34 -1.17
N ALA A 160 -14.43 -5.08 -1.41
CA ALA A 160 -13.57 -4.15 -2.13
C ALA A 160 -12.27 -3.80 -1.39
N GLU A 161 -12.29 -3.80 -0.05
CA GLU A 161 -11.10 -3.53 0.75
C GLU A 161 -10.11 -4.71 0.68
N LEU A 162 -10.63 -5.94 0.58
CA LEU A 162 -9.79 -7.11 0.35
C LEU A 162 -9.19 -7.11 -1.06
N ARG A 163 -9.98 -6.77 -2.10
CA ARG A 163 -9.43 -6.60 -3.46
C ARG A 163 -8.35 -5.51 -3.51
N LEU A 164 -8.56 -4.39 -2.80
CA LEU A 164 -7.57 -3.31 -2.71
C LEU A 164 -6.26 -3.77 -2.08
N GLU A 165 -6.33 -4.51 -0.96
CA GLU A 165 -5.14 -5.08 -0.31
C GLU A 165 -4.45 -6.10 -1.23
N ALA A 166 -5.21 -6.94 -1.92
CA ALA A 166 -4.69 -7.91 -2.87
C ALA A 166 -3.88 -7.23 -4.00
N VAL A 167 -4.42 -6.17 -4.58
CA VAL A 167 -3.71 -5.36 -5.60
C VAL A 167 -2.43 -4.77 -5.02
N ALA A 168 -2.46 -4.27 -3.77
CA ALA A 168 -1.27 -3.72 -3.11
C ALA A 168 -0.18 -4.78 -2.90
N VAL A 169 -0.57 -5.99 -2.48
CA VAL A 169 0.36 -7.13 -2.32
C VAL A 169 0.99 -7.52 -3.66
N LEU A 170 0.17 -7.70 -4.72
CA LEU A 170 0.67 -8.09 -6.04
C LEU A 170 1.55 -7.01 -6.66
N GLY A 171 1.18 -5.74 -6.51
CA GLY A 171 1.99 -4.60 -6.93
C GLY A 171 3.33 -4.52 -6.22
N TRP A 172 3.37 -4.94 -4.95
CA TRP A 172 4.60 -4.98 -4.19
C TRP A 172 5.49 -6.17 -4.58
N LEU A 173 4.92 -7.38 -4.77
CA LEU A 173 5.65 -8.59 -5.19
C LEU A 173 6.26 -8.44 -6.58
N LYS A 174 5.66 -7.61 -7.45
CA LYS A 174 6.10 -7.35 -8.82
C LYS A 174 6.24 -8.60 -9.68
N ASP A 175 5.42 -9.60 -9.43
CA ASP A 175 5.40 -10.82 -10.23
C ASP A 175 4.62 -10.59 -11.53
N PRO A 176 5.26 -10.72 -12.71
CA PRO A 176 4.60 -10.47 -13.99
C PRO A 176 3.37 -11.35 -14.25
N ARG A 177 3.27 -12.51 -13.61
CA ARG A 177 2.10 -13.41 -13.72
C ARG A 177 0.80 -12.76 -13.24
N ALA A 178 0.88 -11.75 -12.35
CA ALA A 178 -0.30 -11.04 -11.85
C ALA A 178 -0.84 -9.99 -12.83
N LEU A 179 -0.03 -9.53 -13.80
CA LEU A 179 -0.39 -8.42 -14.67
C LEU A 179 -1.72 -8.58 -15.42
N PRO A 180 -2.08 -9.76 -15.98
CA PRO A 180 -3.38 -9.92 -16.65
C PRO A 180 -4.57 -9.72 -15.71
N ALA A 181 -4.51 -10.28 -14.49
CA ALA A 181 -5.57 -10.15 -13.51
C ALA A 181 -5.69 -8.71 -12.98
N VAL A 182 -4.55 -8.05 -12.70
CA VAL A 182 -4.54 -6.65 -12.27
C VAL A 182 -5.04 -5.72 -13.38
N ALA A 183 -4.75 -6.00 -14.66
CA ALA A 183 -5.25 -5.24 -15.79
C ALA A 183 -6.79 -5.28 -15.89
N VAL A 184 -7.40 -6.42 -15.61
CA VAL A 184 -8.87 -6.57 -15.56
C VAL A 184 -9.45 -5.64 -14.48
N LEU A 185 -8.86 -5.60 -13.29
CA LEU A 185 -9.35 -4.72 -12.21
C LEU A 185 -9.15 -3.23 -12.53
N ALA A 186 -8.08 -2.86 -13.23
CA ALA A 186 -7.80 -1.47 -13.58
C ALA A 186 -8.91 -0.81 -14.42
N THR A 187 -9.69 -1.61 -15.13
CA THR A 187 -10.76 -1.13 -16.02
C THR A 187 -12.17 -1.57 -15.62
N GLY A 188 -12.29 -2.68 -14.88
CA GLY A 188 -13.56 -3.37 -14.63
C GLY A 188 -14.06 -3.33 -13.18
N ASP A 189 -13.23 -2.98 -12.19
CA ASP A 189 -13.69 -2.96 -10.81
C ASP A 189 -14.78 -1.90 -10.59
N THR A 190 -15.76 -2.22 -9.76
CA THR A 190 -16.85 -1.30 -9.43
C THR A 190 -16.38 -0.10 -8.61
N ARG A 191 -15.31 -0.24 -7.81
CA ARG A 191 -14.75 0.79 -6.95
C ARG A 191 -13.59 1.52 -7.63
N ALA A 192 -13.70 2.82 -7.72
CA ALA A 192 -12.67 3.66 -8.32
C ALA A 192 -11.31 3.54 -7.61
N GLU A 193 -11.32 3.34 -6.30
CA GLU A 193 -10.11 3.15 -5.50
C GLU A 193 -9.34 1.89 -5.91
N VAL A 194 -10.05 0.80 -6.21
CA VAL A 194 -9.45 -0.46 -6.69
C VAL A 194 -8.91 -0.27 -8.10
N ARG A 195 -9.70 0.33 -9.02
CA ARG A 195 -9.23 0.64 -10.39
C ARG A 195 -7.96 1.50 -10.38
N ARG A 196 -7.94 2.54 -9.52
CA ARG A 196 -6.78 3.40 -9.35
C ARG A 196 -5.56 2.63 -8.86
N ALA A 197 -5.71 1.84 -7.80
CA ALA A 197 -4.61 1.03 -7.26
C ALA A 197 -4.07 0.03 -8.30
N ALA A 198 -4.97 -0.61 -9.05
CA ALA A 198 -4.62 -1.53 -10.11
C ALA A 198 -3.86 -0.82 -11.24
N ALA A 199 -4.32 0.36 -11.69
CA ALA A 199 -3.61 1.17 -12.68
C ALA A 199 -2.19 1.53 -12.23
N GLY A 200 -2.01 1.88 -10.94
CA GLY A 200 -0.69 2.13 -10.36
C GLY A 200 0.20 0.88 -10.28
N ALA A 201 -0.39 -0.25 -9.90
CA ALA A 201 0.31 -1.53 -9.79
C ALA A 201 0.82 -2.05 -11.15
N LEU A 202 0.13 -1.75 -12.26
CA LEU A 202 0.60 -2.10 -13.61
C LEU A 202 1.97 -1.49 -13.95
N GLY A 203 2.42 -0.47 -13.21
CA GLY A 203 3.72 0.18 -13.40
C GLY A 203 4.93 -0.71 -13.11
N PHE A 204 4.77 -1.92 -12.56
CA PHE A 204 5.88 -2.85 -12.37
C PHE A 204 6.15 -3.78 -13.57
N SER A 205 5.41 -3.63 -14.67
CA SER A 205 5.49 -4.51 -15.84
C SER A 205 6.86 -4.55 -16.54
N GLY A 206 7.82 -3.74 -16.11
CA GLY A 206 9.20 -3.78 -16.61
C GLY A 206 9.31 -3.41 -18.10
N ASP A 207 10.00 -4.25 -18.89
CA ASP A 207 10.28 -3.99 -20.30
C ASP A 207 9.09 -4.14 -21.27
N GLN A 208 7.87 -4.31 -20.77
CA GLN A 208 6.66 -4.37 -21.60
C GLN A 208 6.17 -2.97 -22.02
N ARG A 209 7.11 -2.15 -22.56
CA ARG A 209 6.91 -0.71 -22.83
C ARG A 209 6.02 -0.42 -24.03
N ASP A 210 5.98 -1.31 -25.00
CA ASP A 210 5.56 -0.90 -26.36
C ASP A 210 4.20 -1.44 -26.80
N ALA A 211 3.68 -2.48 -26.23
CA ALA A 211 2.34 -2.99 -26.51
C ALA A 211 1.95 -4.13 -25.55
N GLY A 212 0.68 -4.37 -25.43
CA GLY A 212 0.16 -5.52 -24.70
C GLY A 212 -0.95 -5.14 -23.75
N PRO A 213 -1.53 -6.11 -23.09
CA PRO A 213 -2.71 -5.94 -22.25
C PRO A 213 -2.55 -4.86 -21.15
N VAL A 214 -1.30 -4.64 -20.69
CA VAL A 214 -1.01 -3.60 -19.67
C VAL A 214 -1.23 -2.20 -20.21
N VAL A 215 -0.63 -1.90 -21.39
CA VAL A 215 -0.77 -0.58 -22.01
C VAL A 215 -2.20 -0.35 -22.47
N GLU A 216 -2.86 -1.37 -23.01
CA GLU A 216 -4.28 -1.31 -23.40
C GLU A 216 -5.19 -0.99 -22.21
N ALA A 217 -4.99 -1.65 -21.06
CA ALA A 217 -5.74 -1.37 -19.85
C ALA A 217 -5.50 0.05 -19.33
N LEU A 218 -4.26 0.54 -19.36
CA LEU A 218 -3.93 1.90 -18.96
C LEU A 218 -4.49 2.96 -19.92
N LEU A 219 -4.52 2.69 -21.22
CA LEU A 219 -5.17 3.56 -22.21
C LEU A 219 -6.68 3.64 -21.97
N ALA A 220 -7.34 2.51 -21.66
CA ALA A 220 -8.74 2.50 -21.27
C ALA A 220 -8.98 3.28 -19.96
N ALA A 221 -8.09 3.12 -18.97
CA ALA A 221 -8.15 3.84 -17.70
C ALA A 221 -7.97 5.37 -17.84
N LEU A 222 -7.35 5.88 -18.91
CA LEU A 222 -7.33 7.31 -19.22
C LEU A 222 -8.72 7.90 -19.53
N SER A 223 -9.70 7.05 -19.82
CA SER A 223 -11.09 7.45 -20.06
C SER A 223 -12.03 7.12 -18.88
N ASP A 224 -11.48 6.76 -17.72
CA ASP A 224 -12.28 6.42 -16.53
C ASP A 224 -13.13 7.61 -16.06
N PRO A 225 -14.37 7.37 -15.58
CA PRO A 225 -15.21 8.44 -15.03
C PRO A 225 -14.56 9.14 -13.82
N ALA A 226 -13.78 8.42 -13.00
CA ALA A 226 -13.07 8.98 -11.85
C ALA A 226 -11.73 9.59 -12.28
N TRP A 227 -11.55 10.88 -12.05
CA TRP A 227 -10.33 11.58 -12.43
C TRP A 227 -9.06 11.03 -11.76
N GLN A 228 -9.18 10.48 -10.55
CA GLN A 228 -8.06 9.87 -9.84
C GLN A 228 -7.50 8.65 -10.56
N VAL A 229 -8.37 7.88 -11.23
CA VAL A 229 -7.98 6.73 -12.06
C VAL A 229 -7.25 7.23 -13.30
N ARG A 230 -7.79 8.26 -13.99
CA ARG A 230 -7.13 8.88 -15.15
C ARG A 230 -5.75 9.47 -14.79
N GLU A 231 -5.65 10.13 -13.63
CA GLU A 231 -4.38 10.66 -13.12
C GLU A 231 -3.33 9.56 -12.93
N GLU A 232 -3.72 8.45 -12.28
CA GLU A 232 -2.83 7.33 -12.03
C GLU A 232 -2.44 6.62 -13.35
N ALA A 233 -3.38 6.44 -14.26
CA ALA A 233 -3.10 5.87 -15.57
C ALA A 233 -2.08 6.70 -16.36
N ALA A 234 -2.24 8.03 -16.40
CA ALA A 234 -1.28 8.94 -17.02
C ALA A 234 0.10 8.82 -16.36
N THR A 235 0.14 8.78 -15.03
CA THR A 235 1.39 8.62 -14.26
C THR A 235 2.10 7.32 -14.62
N THR A 236 1.35 6.21 -14.68
CA THR A 236 1.90 4.88 -14.96
C THR A 236 2.38 4.75 -16.40
N LEU A 237 1.62 5.27 -17.38
CA LEU A 237 2.04 5.32 -18.78
C LEU A 237 3.34 6.11 -18.98
N GLY A 238 3.50 7.21 -18.23
CA GLY A 238 4.76 7.97 -18.22
C GLY A 238 5.94 7.19 -17.65
N LYS A 239 5.74 6.50 -16.53
CA LYS A 239 6.77 5.63 -15.92
C LYS A 239 7.20 4.51 -16.88
N LEU A 240 6.26 3.91 -17.58
CA LEU A 240 6.51 2.88 -18.59
C LEU A 240 7.11 3.44 -19.90
N ARG A 241 7.10 4.76 -20.09
CA ARG A 241 7.48 5.42 -21.34
C ARG A 241 6.75 4.84 -22.55
N ALA A 242 5.46 4.57 -22.40
CA ALA A 242 4.64 3.91 -23.41
C ALA A 242 4.41 4.82 -24.63
N ALA A 243 5.17 4.65 -25.70
CA ALA A 243 5.06 5.48 -26.90
C ALA A 243 3.66 5.41 -27.53
N ALA A 244 2.98 4.26 -27.44
CA ALA A 244 1.60 4.07 -27.92
C ALA A 244 0.58 5.00 -27.20
N ALA A 245 0.93 5.55 -26.04
CA ALA A 245 0.02 6.41 -25.26
C ALA A 245 0.08 7.90 -25.65
N VAL A 246 0.99 8.32 -26.52
CA VAL A 246 1.22 9.76 -26.84
C VAL A 246 -0.06 10.45 -27.29
N ALA A 247 -0.83 9.87 -28.19
CA ALA A 247 -2.07 10.47 -28.69
C ALA A 247 -3.13 10.60 -27.57
N ALA A 248 -3.33 9.56 -26.75
CA ALA A 248 -4.29 9.57 -25.65
C ALA A 248 -3.88 10.54 -24.53
N LEU A 249 -2.57 10.59 -24.20
CA LEU A 249 -2.04 11.57 -23.26
C LEU A 249 -2.16 13.00 -23.80
N GLY A 250 -2.01 13.19 -25.12
CA GLY A 250 -2.26 14.45 -25.80
C GLY A 250 -3.70 14.94 -25.58
N THR A 251 -4.69 14.06 -25.68
CA THR A 251 -6.10 14.35 -25.34
C THR A 251 -6.26 14.68 -23.84
N ALA A 252 -5.56 13.98 -22.96
CA ALA A 252 -5.60 14.21 -21.53
C ALA A 252 -5.00 15.58 -21.09
N LEU A 253 -4.28 16.29 -21.95
CA LEU A 253 -3.87 17.70 -21.70
C LEU A 253 -5.06 18.65 -21.62
N GLU A 254 -6.22 18.25 -22.13
CA GLU A 254 -7.47 19.02 -22.08
C GLU A 254 -8.45 18.51 -21.02
N ASP A 255 -8.05 17.56 -20.15
CA ASP A 255 -8.91 17.00 -19.10
C ASP A 255 -9.52 18.12 -18.23
N PRO A 256 -10.79 18.02 -17.81
CA PRO A 256 -11.40 18.98 -16.89
C PRO A 256 -10.62 19.20 -15.59
N TYR A 257 -9.92 18.17 -15.12
CA TYR A 257 -9.14 18.19 -13.89
C TYR A 257 -7.67 18.49 -14.17
N TRP A 258 -7.18 19.59 -13.62
CA TRP A 258 -5.79 20.04 -13.83
C TRP A 258 -4.74 19.03 -13.34
N GLN A 259 -5.07 18.19 -12.35
CA GLN A 259 -4.21 17.12 -11.87
C GLN A 259 -3.92 16.09 -12.98
N VAL A 260 -4.94 15.72 -13.74
CA VAL A 260 -4.78 14.81 -14.89
C VAL A 260 -3.92 15.46 -15.96
N ARG A 261 -4.18 16.74 -16.30
CA ARG A 261 -3.34 17.52 -17.25
C ARG A 261 -1.87 17.53 -16.81
N LEU A 262 -1.62 17.73 -15.51
CA LEU A 262 -0.27 17.75 -14.95
C LEU A 262 0.47 16.42 -15.18
N ARG A 263 -0.22 15.31 -14.90
CA ARG A 263 0.36 13.97 -15.07
C ARG A 263 0.54 13.61 -16.55
N ALA A 264 -0.42 13.97 -17.40
CA ALA A 264 -0.29 13.78 -18.83
C ALA A 264 0.91 14.57 -19.41
N THR A 265 1.09 15.82 -18.99
CA THR A 265 2.23 16.67 -19.38
C THR A 265 3.55 16.00 -18.98
N ARG A 266 3.66 15.57 -17.72
CA ARG A 266 4.83 14.86 -17.22
C ARG A 266 5.09 13.57 -17.98
N ALA A 267 4.05 12.78 -18.23
CA ALA A 267 4.15 11.52 -18.96
C ALA A 267 4.68 11.73 -20.38
N LEU A 268 4.18 12.72 -21.09
CA LEU A 268 4.62 13.07 -22.45
C LEU A 268 6.10 13.52 -22.48
N GLY A 269 6.54 14.29 -21.47
CA GLY A 269 7.96 14.63 -21.30
C GLY A 269 8.83 13.38 -21.11
N LEU A 270 8.42 12.46 -20.20
CA LEU A 270 9.15 11.22 -19.92
C LEU A 270 9.20 10.28 -21.14
N ILE A 271 8.15 10.25 -21.97
CA ILE A 271 8.11 9.46 -23.21
C ILE A 271 9.07 10.06 -24.22
N GLY A 272 9.16 11.39 -24.32
CA GLY A 272 10.14 12.09 -25.14
C GLY A 272 9.75 12.23 -26.62
N GLU A 273 8.49 11.94 -27.00
CA GLU A 273 8.02 12.05 -28.37
C GLU A 273 7.75 13.50 -28.77
N ARG A 274 8.49 14.04 -29.73
CA ARG A 274 8.43 15.46 -30.15
C ARG A 274 7.06 15.90 -30.65
N SER A 275 6.26 14.97 -31.16
CA SER A 275 4.90 15.24 -31.64
C SER A 275 3.96 15.78 -30.55
N ALA A 276 4.26 15.55 -29.27
CA ALA A 276 3.51 16.08 -28.13
C ALA A 276 3.76 17.58 -27.84
N GLY A 277 4.80 18.16 -28.42
CA GLY A 277 5.32 19.49 -28.05
C GLY A 277 4.29 20.60 -28.18
N ALA A 278 3.46 20.62 -29.22
CA ALA A 278 2.46 21.68 -29.42
C ALA A 278 1.41 21.71 -28.31
N GLY A 279 0.87 20.55 -27.91
CA GLY A 279 -0.08 20.45 -26.81
C GLY A 279 0.52 20.86 -25.46
N ILE A 280 1.77 20.47 -25.20
CA ILE A 280 2.50 20.88 -24.00
C ILE A 280 2.76 22.39 -23.98
N ALA A 281 3.20 22.97 -25.12
CA ALA A 281 3.51 24.40 -25.21
C ALA A 281 2.27 25.29 -24.94
N ALA A 282 1.08 24.85 -25.34
CA ALA A 282 -0.17 25.56 -25.01
C ALA A 282 -0.41 25.72 -23.49
N LEU A 283 0.15 24.86 -22.67
CA LEU A 283 0.04 24.90 -21.22
C LEU A 283 0.99 25.91 -20.55
N LEU A 284 1.96 26.48 -21.27
CA LEU A 284 2.87 27.51 -20.73
C LEU A 284 2.14 28.80 -20.29
N THR A 285 0.93 29.02 -20.79
CA THR A 285 0.09 30.16 -20.42
C THR A 285 -1.08 29.81 -19.51
N TYR A 286 -1.13 28.58 -19.00
CA TYR A 286 -2.25 28.12 -18.18
C TYR A 286 -2.30 28.86 -16.82
N ALA A 287 -3.51 29.00 -16.25
CA ALA A 287 -3.70 29.77 -15.02
C ALA A 287 -2.91 29.21 -13.80
N ILE A 288 -2.72 27.89 -13.73
CA ILE A 288 -2.05 27.21 -12.62
C ILE A 288 -0.53 27.14 -12.87
N SER A 289 0.26 27.77 -12.01
CA SER A 289 1.72 27.85 -12.16
C SER A 289 2.41 26.48 -12.15
N ASN A 290 1.93 25.52 -11.34
CA ASN A 290 2.47 24.17 -11.34
C ASN A 290 2.35 23.49 -12.70
N LEU A 291 1.27 23.73 -13.45
CA LEU A 291 1.10 23.18 -14.79
C LEU A 291 2.01 23.87 -15.80
N ARG A 292 2.16 25.22 -15.73
CA ARG A 292 3.13 25.95 -16.56
C ARG A 292 4.56 25.48 -16.32
N LYS A 293 4.93 25.26 -15.05
CA LYS A 293 6.24 24.74 -14.68
C LYS A 293 6.47 23.35 -15.28
N GLU A 294 5.50 22.43 -15.14
CA GLU A 294 5.63 21.09 -15.69
C GLU A 294 5.69 21.09 -17.22
N ALA A 295 4.92 21.96 -17.87
CA ALA A 295 4.99 22.15 -19.33
C ALA A 295 6.39 22.58 -19.77
N ALA A 296 7.01 23.53 -19.08
CA ALA A 296 8.37 23.96 -19.39
C ALA A 296 9.37 22.79 -19.24
N LEU A 297 9.30 22.03 -18.13
CA LEU A 297 10.19 20.86 -17.92
C LEU A 297 9.99 19.80 -19.01
N ALA A 298 8.74 19.48 -19.34
CA ALA A 298 8.44 18.50 -20.37
C ALA A 298 8.96 18.91 -21.75
N LEU A 299 8.84 20.20 -22.13
CA LEU A 299 9.43 20.71 -23.39
C LEU A 299 10.96 20.57 -23.40
N GLY A 300 11.61 20.77 -22.26
CA GLY A 300 13.05 20.54 -22.12
C GLY A 300 13.44 19.07 -22.34
N GLU A 301 12.64 18.15 -21.81
CA GLU A 301 12.83 16.69 -21.98
C GLU A 301 12.64 16.25 -23.44
N LEU A 302 11.77 16.91 -24.21
CA LEU A 302 11.60 16.68 -25.66
C LEU A 302 12.84 17.08 -26.48
N ARG A 303 13.67 17.99 -25.98
CA ARG A 303 14.89 18.47 -26.64
C ARG A 303 14.67 18.96 -28.08
N ASP A 304 13.53 19.60 -28.34
CA ASP A 304 13.16 20.10 -29.65
C ASP A 304 13.35 21.62 -29.75
N PRO A 305 14.27 22.11 -30.61
CA PRO A 305 14.50 23.55 -30.79
C PRO A 305 13.26 24.35 -31.21
N ALA A 306 12.25 23.71 -31.77
CA ALA A 306 11.01 24.41 -32.17
C ALA A 306 10.32 25.13 -31.01
N TRP A 307 10.58 24.74 -29.76
CA TRP A 307 9.91 25.30 -28.57
C TRP A 307 10.70 26.43 -27.88
N LEU A 308 11.89 26.80 -28.39
CA LEU A 308 12.72 27.85 -27.76
C LEU A 308 12.04 29.20 -27.73
N GLU A 309 11.29 29.58 -28.77
CA GLU A 309 10.57 30.87 -28.81
C GLU A 309 9.46 30.89 -27.72
N ALA A 310 8.65 29.83 -27.61
CA ALA A 310 7.61 29.74 -26.60
C ALA A 310 8.18 29.76 -25.17
N LEU A 311 9.29 29.03 -24.94
CA LEU A 311 10.01 29.05 -23.68
C LEU A 311 10.62 30.43 -23.40
N GLY A 312 11.17 31.13 -24.44
CA GLY A 312 11.69 32.48 -24.31
C GLY A 312 10.63 33.46 -23.82
N ALA A 313 9.41 33.39 -24.34
CA ALA A 313 8.29 34.19 -23.87
C ALA A 313 7.91 33.93 -22.41
N ALA A 314 8.13 32.69 -21.91
CA ALA A 314 7.83 32.30 -20.53
C ALA A 314 8.95 32.65 -19.51
N LEU A 315 10.08 33.24 -19.95
CA LEU A 315 11.15 33.71 -19.05
C LEU A 315 10.70 34.82 -18.09
N GLU A 316 9.68 35.58 -18.47
CA GLU A 316 9.09 36.67 -17.67
C GLU A 316 7.85 36.21 -16.87
N ASP A 317 7.64 34.89 -16.69
CA ASP A 317 6.52 34.37 -15.89
C ASP A 317 6.52 34.98 -14.48
N GLY A 318 5.34 35.28 -13.95
CA GLY A 318 5.19 35.82 -12.58
C GLY A 318 5.71 34.88 -11.49
N ASP A 319 5.68 33.57 -11.72
CA ASP A 319 6.13 32.56 -10.75
C ASP A 319 7.63 32.26 -10.92
N PRO A 320 8.46 32.43 -9.87
CA PRO A 320 9.90 32.18 -9.95
C PRO A 320 10.26 30.71 -10.25
N GLU A 321 9.43 29.74 -9.83
CA GLU A 321 9.68 28.32 -10.12
C GLU A 321 9.39 28.01 -11.59
N VAL A 322 8.44 28.68 -12.23
CA VAL A 322 8.21 28.58 -13.66
C VAL A 322 9.41 29.14 -14.41
N ARG A 323 9.88 30.37 -14.07
CA ARG A 323 11.07 30.97 -14.71
C ARG A 323 12.30 30.07 -14.57
N LYS A 324 12.47 29.41 -13.42
CA LYS A 324 13.58 28.46 -13.20
C LYS A 324 13.46 27.22 -14.11
N ALA A 325 12.27 26.64 -14.21
CA ALA A 325 12.00 25.49 -15.08
C ALA A 325 12.24 25.83 -16.55
N VAL A 326 11.81 27.01 -17.00
CA VAL A 326 12.03 27.52 -18.35
C VAL A 326 13.52 27.63 -18.68
N ARG A 327 14.34 28.18 -17.77
CA ARG A 327 15.81 28.26 -17.98
C ARG A 327 16.45 26.89 -18.08
N ILE A 328 15.99 25.92 -17.27
CA ILE A 328 16.46 24.53 -17.35
C ILE A 328 16.11 23.94 -18.70
N ALA A 329 14.87 24.10 -19.15
CA ALA A 329 14.39 23.58 -20.42
C ALA A 329 15.17 24.14 -21.64
N ILE A 330 15.38 25.47 -21.66
CA ILE A 330 16.16 26.11 -22.73
C ILE A 330 17.57 25.52 -22.79
N ARG A 331 18.24 25.40 -21.63
CA ARG A 331 19.59 24.80 -21.57
C ARG A 331 19.60 23.36 -22.08
N GLN A 332 18.66 22.52 -21.66
CA GLN A 332 18.55 21.12 -22.12
C GLN A 332 18.39 21.03 -23.64
N ILE A 333 17.62 21.94 -24.23
CA ILE A 333 17.43 22.00 -25.69
C ILE A 333 18.70 22.48 -26.39
N GLU A 334 19.38 23.50 -25.86
CA GLU A 334 20.61 24.04 -26.44
C GLU A 334 21.77 23.03 -26.37
N GLU A 335 21.93 22.33 -25.24
CA GLU A 335 22.94 21.28 -25.06
C GLU A 335 22.70 20.06 -25.95
N ALA A 336 21.48 19.84 -26.40
CA ALA A 336 21.14 18.72 -27.30
C ALA A 336 21.33 19.06 -28.79
N ARG A 337 21.68 20.31 -29.10
CA ARG A 337 22.03 20.69 -30.50
C ARG A 337 23.36 20.05 -30.90
N PRO A 338 23.47 19.45 -32.11
CA PRO A 338 24.70 18.87 -32.59
C PRO A 338 25.80 19.92 -32.81
#